data_7d0ddd12373c94ee44d407354ac73e65
#
_entry.id   7d0ddd12373c94ee44d407354ac73e65
#
_cell.length_a   1.000
_cell.length_b   1.000
_cell.length_c   1.000
_cell.angle_alpha   90.00
_cell.angle_beta   90.00
_cell.angle_gamma   90.00
#
_symmetry.space_group_name_H-M   'P 1'
#
loop_
_entity.id
_entity.type
_entity.pdbx_description
1 polymer ?
#
loop_
_entity_poly.entity_id
_entity_poly.type
_entity_poly.pdbx_seq_one_letter_code
_entity_poly.pdbx_strand_id
1 'polypeptide(L)'
;ARQDELNEKLDALEDDKAAAQEKRQILEQQLSAIKSELDSIEAQISYYDGAIAQKEAERVEAVAREEAQYELFCQRVRAMEEDGDISYWSIIFQATDFADLLDRITVVDEIMDYDQKVMDDLVATRKQIEELKAGLESDRAEQQAKKEEQEAKKAQEEAKVAEAQALLDQINA
;
A
#
# COMPACT_ATOMS: atom_id res chain seq x y z
N ALA A 1 71.16 15.30 14.94
CA ALA A 1 70.23 16.46 14.84
C ALA A 1 69.38 16.45 13.54
N ARG A 2 70.05 16.61 12.32
CA ARG A 2 69.25 16.71 11.06
C ARG A 2 68.66 15.34 10.60
N GLN A 3 69.35 14.24 10.88
CA GLN A 3 68.86 12.89 10.60
C GLN A 3 67.75 12.49 11.55
N ASP A 4 67.85 12.89 12.81
CA ASP A 4 66.83 12.59 13.83
C ASP A 4 65.53 13.34 13.51
N GLU A 5 65.65 14.60 13.06
CA GLU A 5 64.49 15.43 12.63
C GLU A 5 63.84 14.91 11.34
N LEU A 6 64.61 14.29 10.44
CA LEU A 6 64.08 13.65 9.23
C LEU A 6 63.43 12.31 9.53
N ASN A 7 63.94 11.55 10.50
CA ASN A 7 63.33 10.31 10.94
C ASN A 7 61.98 10.57 11.69
N GLU A 8 61.97 11.58 12.57
CA GLU A 8 60.71 11.98 13.24
C GLU A 8 59.63 12.43 12.23
N LYS A 9 60.02 13.14 11.16
CA LYS A 9 59.09 13.51 10.09
C LYS A 9 58.66 12.34 9.23
N LEU A 10 59.52 11.35 9.01
CA LEU A 10 59.16 10.13 8.30
C LEU A 10 58.19 9.27 9.12
N ASP A 11 58.43 9.09 10.41
CA ASP A 11 57.55 8.36 11.32
C ASP A 11 56.17 9.04 11.42
N ALA A 12 56.16 10.39 11.53
CA ALA A 12 54.89 11.14 11.54
C ALA A 12 54.10 11.00 10.21
N LEU A 13 54.79 10.98 9.06
CA LEU A 13 54.15 10.78 7.75
C LEU A 13 53.64 9.32 7.56
N GLU A 14 54.33 8.33 8.11
CA GLU A 14 53.88 6.95 8.10
C GLU A 14 52.63 6.74 9.00
N ASP A 15 52.60 7.38 10.17
CA ASP A 15 51.42 7.38 11.09
C ASP A 15 50.22 8.08 10.44
N ASP A 16 50.42 9.24 9.79
CA ASP A 16 49.36 9.94 9.06
C ASP A 16 48.79 9.10 7.89
N LYS A 17 49.66 8.39 7.18
CA LYS A 17 49.26 7.48 6.11
C LYS A 17 48.47 6.29 6.61
N ALA A 18 48.87 5.68 7.75
CA ALA A 18 48.17 4.58 8.38
C ALA A 18 46.79 5.02 8.85
N ALA A 19 46.67 6.18 9.51
CA ALA A 19 45.41 6.76 9.95
C ALA A 19 44.48 7.07 8.76
N ALA A 20 45.01 7.57 7.66
CA ALA A 20 44.22 7.83 6.45
C ALA A 20 43.73 6.54 5.79
N GLN A 21 44.50 5.46 5.82
CA GLN A 21 44.07 4.14 5.34
C GLN A 21 42.96 3.54 6.17
N GLU A 22 43.06 3.66 7.49
CA GLU A 22 42.01 3.19 8.42
C GLU A 22 40.69 3.96 8.19
N LYS A 23 40.76 5.27 8.09
CA LYS A 23 39.60 6.14 7.79
C LYS A 23 38.97 5.77 6.45
N ARG A 24 39.74 5.47 5.44
CA ARG A 24 39.24 4.98 4.14
C ARG A 24 38.48 3.68 4.28
N GLN A 25 39.01 2.72 5.05
CA GLN A 25 38.35 1.44 5.27
C GLN A 25 36.99 1.60 5.99
N ILE A 26 36.91 2.50 6.98
CA ILE A 26 35.67 2.85 7.66
C ILE A 26 34.66 3.45 6.68
N LEU A 27 35.09 4.39 5.82
CA LEU A 27 34.23 5.00 4.81
C LEU A 27 33.70 3.98 3.80
N GLU A 28 34.54 3.04 3.35
CA GLU A 28 34.12 1.94 2.46
C GLU A 28 33.06 1.04 3.12
N GLN A 29 33.21 0.75 4.42
CA GLN A 29 32.20 0.00 5.18
C GLN A 29 30.89 0.78 5.33
N GLN A 30 30.96 2.09 5.63
CA GLN A 30 29.78 2.96 5.69
C GLN A 30 29.05 3.05 4.36
N LEU A 31 29.77 3.20 3.26
CA LEU A 31 29.19 3.20 1.91
C LEU A 31 28.50 1.87 1.58
N SER A 32 29.11 0.75 1.94
CA SER A 32 28.50 -0.57 1.75
C SER A 32 27.22 -0.71 2.56
N ALA A 33 27.19 -0.22 3.81
CA ALA A 33 25.98 -0.23 4.64
C ALA A 33 24.88 0.67 4.05
N ILE A 34 25.21 1.88 3.62
CA ILE A 34 24.24 2.79 2.99
C ILE A 34 23.65 2.18 1.71
N LYS A 35 24.45 1.52 0.88
CA LYS A 35 23.97 0.81 -0.32
C LYS A 35 23.00 -0.30 0.04
N SER A 36 23.30 -1.11 1.04
CA SER A 36 22.40 -2.16 1.50
C SER A 36 21.08 -1.60 2.05
N GLU A 37 21.11 -0.44 2.74
CA GLU A 37 19.91 0.24 3.19
C GLU A 37 19.10 0.79 2.01
N LEU A 38 19.75 1.37 1.00
CA LEU A 38 19.09 1.83 -0.24
C LEU A 38 18.40 0.69 -0.98
N ASP A 39 19.04 -0.46 -1.14
CA ASP A 39 18.45 -1.65 -1.76
C ASP A 39 17.20 -2.11 -0.97
N SER A 40 17.27 -2.07 0.36
CA SER A 40 16.12 -2.42 1.22
C SER A 40 14.96 -1.42 1.06
N ILE A 41 15.25 -0.13 1.00
CA ILE A 41 14.22 0.92 0.81
C ILE A 41 13.59 0.77 -0.58
N GLU A 42 14.36 0.51 -1.62
CA GLU A 42 13.86 0.27 -2.97
C GLU A 42 12.94 -0.94 -3.06
N ALA A 43 13.29 -2.01 -2.36
CA ALA A 43 12.41 -3.19 -2.24
C ALA A 43 11.10 -2.86 -1.52
N GLN A 44 11.12 -2.02 -0.47
CA GLN A 44 9.91 -1.56 0.22
C GLN A 44 9.04 -0.66 -0.68
N ILE A 45 9.64 0.26 -1.43
CA ILE A 45 8.91 1.10 -2.40
C ILE A 45 8.21 0.20 -3.45
N SER A 46 8.92 -0.76 -4.00
CA SER A 46 8.38 -1.72 -4.98
C SER A 46 7.22 -2.56 -4.39
N TYR A 47 7.33 -2.94 -3.12
CA TYR A 47 6.23 -3.61 -2.41
C TYR A 47 4.97 -2.73 -2.34
N TYR A 48 5.12 -1.45 -1.96
CA TYR A 48 3.99 -0.53 -1.91
C TYR A 48 3.42 -0.23 -3.29
N ASP A 49 4.26 -0.12 -4.35
CA ASP A 49 3.79 0.00 -5.73
C ASP A 49 2.87 -1.16 -6.11
N GLY A 50 3.26 -2.39 -5.80
CA GLY A 50 2.46 -3.59 -6.03
C GLY A 50 1.16 -3.61 -5.22
N ALA A 51 1.23 -3.29 -3.93
CA ALA A 51 0.07 -3.26 -3.04
C ALA A 51 -0.96 -2.19 -3.46
N ILE A 52 -0.50 -1.01 -3.85
CA ILE A 52 -1.34 0.08 -4.37
C ILE A 52 -2.03 -0.37 -5.67
N ALA A 53 -1.29 -0.94 -6.62
CA ALA A 53 -1.85 -1.40 -7.89
C ALA A 53 -2.92 -2.48 -7.69
N GLN A 54 -2.68 -3.43 -6.79
CA GLN A 54 -3.64 -4.47 -6.45
C GLN A 54 -4.91 -3.87 -5.82
N LYS A 55 -4.78 -3.01 -4.80
CA LYS A 55 -5.94 -2.38 -4.16
C LYS A 55 -6.73 -1.47 -5.11
N GLU A 56 -6.06 -0.80 -6.04
CA GLU A 56 -6.74 -0.03 -7.09
C GLU A 56 -7.57 -0.91 -8.02
N ALA A 57 -7.05 -2.06 -8.43
CA ALA A 57 -7.79 -3.04 -9.22
C ALA A 57 -9.00 -3.59 -8.44
N GLU A 58 -8.81 -4.00 -7.19
CA GLU A 58 -9.89 -4.47 -6.31
C GLU A 58 -10.97 -3.41 -6.11
N ARG A 59 -10.58 -2.14 -5.97
CA ARG A 59 -11.53 -1.03 -5.85
C ARG A 59 -12.34 -0.82 -7.12
N VAL A 60 -11.72 -0.91 -8.29
CA VAL A 60 -12.43 -0.81 -9.58
C VAL A 60 -13.49 -1.92 -9.70
N GLU A 61 -13.12 -3.15 -9.37
CA GLU A 61 -14.06 -4.29 -9.38
C GLU A 61 -15.19 -4.10 -8.35
N ALA A 62 -14.88 -3.61 -7.14
CA ALA A 62 -15.88 -3.37 -6.11
C ALA A 62 -16.86 -2.26 -6.52
N VAL A 63 -16.39 -1.18 -7.15
CA VAL A 63 -17.25 -0.10 -7.67
C VAL A 63 -18.17 -0.63 -8.78
N ALA A 64 -17.65 -1.40 -9.73
CA ALA A 64 -18.47 -2.00 -10.78
C ALA A 64 -19.53 -2.95 -10.22
N ARG A 65 -19.19 -3.68 -9.15
CA ARG A 65 -20.14 -4.54 -8.43
C ARG A 65 -21.21 -3.72 -7.71
N GLU A 66 -20.84 -2.64 -7.03
CA GLU A 66 -21.79 -1.71 -6.39
C GLU A 66 -22.79 -1.15 -7.41
N GLU A 67 -22.31 -0.69 -8.56
CA GLU A 67 -23.17 -0.15 -9.64
C GLU A 67 -24.17 -1.21 -10.11
N ALA A 68 -23.73 -2.44 -10.37
CA ALA A 68 -24.60 -3.54 -10.79
C ALA A 68 -25.63 -3.91 -9.71
N GLN A 69 -25.22 -3.98 -8.46
CA GLN A 69 -26.10 -4.25 -7.31
C GLN A 69 -27.12 -3.12 -7.11
N TYR A 70 -26.70 -1.88 -7.26
CA TYR A 70 -27.58 -0.72 -7.16
C TYR A 70 -28.61 -0.68 -8.28
N GLU A 71 -28.22 -1.01 -9.51
CA GLU A 71 -29.15 -1.12 -10.62
C GLU A 71 -30.20 -2.21 -10.38
N LEU A 72 -29.76 -3.39 -9.90
CA LEU A 72 -30.65 -4.48 -9.53
C LEU A 72 -31.63 -4.05 -8.43
N PHE A 73 -31.17 -3.35 -7.41
CA PHE A 73 -32.00 -2.77 -6.37
C PHE A 73 -33.04 -1.78 -6.95
N CYS A 74 -32.61 -0.87 -7.82
CA CYS A 74 -33.50 0.09 -8.48
C CYS A 74 -34.56 -0.60 -9.35
N GLN A 75 -34.19 -1.64 -10.10
CA GLN A 75 -35.15 -2.44 -10.89
C GLN A 75 -36.18 -3.11 -9.98
N ARG A 76 -35.72 -3.65 -8.85
CA ARG A 76 -36.60 -4.27 -7.87
C ARG A 76 -37.59 -3.29 -7.25
N VAL A 77 -37.12 -2.08 -6.86
CA VAL A 77 -37.97 -1.01 -6.30
C VAL A 77 -39.00 -0.55 -7.34
N ARG A 78 -38.61 -0.40 -8.63
CA ARG A 78 -39.54 -0.03 -9.69
C ARG A 78 -40.59 -1.10 -9.92
N ALA A 79 -40.23 -2.38 -9.96
CA ALA A 79 -41.17 -3.45 -10.11
C ALA A 79 -42.21 -3.44 -8.95
N MET A 80 -41.76 -3.14 -7.72
CA MET A 80 -42.66 -2.97 -6.58
C MET A 80 -43.61 -1.78 -6.70
N GLU A 81 -43.15 -0.68 -7.37
CA GLU A 81 -43.95 0.55 -7.56
C GLU A 81 -44.93 0.42 -8.75
N GLU A 82 -44.44 -0.13 -9.90
CA GLU A 82 -45.25 -0.27 -11.14
C GLU A 82 -46.35 -1.30 -11.04
N ASP A 83 -46.16 -2.39 -10.33
CA ASP A 83 -47.18 -3.44 -10.10
C ASP A 83 -48.27 -3.00 -9.13
N GLY A 84 -48.20 -1.77 -8.64
CA GLY A 84 -49.22 -1.10 -7.82
C GLY A 84 -49.89 -2.03 -6.81
N ASP A 85 -49.63 -1.90 -5.53
CA ASP A 85 -50.28 -2.63 -4.44
C ASP A 85 -50.15 -4.18 -4.46
N ILE A 86 -49.18 -4.76 -5.16
CA ILE A 86 -48.77 -6.13 -4.85
C ILE A 86 -47.95 -6.09 -3.56
N SER A 87 -48.64 -5.70 -2.50
CA SER A 87 -48.15 -5.92 -1.16
C SER A 87 -47.96 -7.43 -0.98
N TYR A 88 -46.93 -7.87 -0.30
CA TYR A 88 -46.78 -9.28 0.12
C TYR A 88 -48.07 -9.85 0.65
N TRP A 89 -48.90 -9.02 1.27
CA TRP A 89 -50.25 -9.35 1.73
C TRP A 89 -51.20 -9.66 0.58
N SER A 90 -51.13 -9.00 -0.55
CA SER A 90 -52.02 -9.27 -1.69
C SER A 90 -51.76 -10.65 -2.30
N ILE A 91 -50.49 -11.09 -2.33
CA ILE A 91 -50.15 -12.46 -2.76
C ILE A 91 -50.76 -13.49 -1.81
N ILE A 92 -50.64 -13.25 -0.51
CA ILE A 92 -51.18 -14.14 0.54
C ILE A 92 -52.71 -14.21 0.49
N PHE A 93 -53.37 -13.05 0.36
CA PHE A 93 -54.85 -12.99 0.35
C PHE A 93 -55.51 -13.49 -0.94
N GLN A 94 -54.75 -13.73 -2.01
CA GLN A 94 -55.25 -14.39 -3.22
C GLN A 94 -55.23 -15.92 -3.14
N ALA A 95 -54.90 -16.51 -1.99
CA ALA A 95 -54.92 -17.95 -1.78
C ALA A 95 -56.31 -18.54 -1.96
N THR A 96 -56.42 -19.66 -2.69
CA THR A 96 -57.65 -20.33 -3.00
C THR A 96 -58.05 -21.38 -1.97
N ASP A 97 -57.07 -21.93 -1.27
CA ASP A 97 -57.24 -22.87 -0.16
C ASP A 97 -56.07 -22.79 0.82
N PHE A 98 -56.06 -23.61 1.87
CA PHE A 98 -55.03 -23.57 2.92
C PHE A 98 -53.65 -24.05 2.44
N ALA A 99 -53.60 -24.99 1.50
CA ALA A 99 -52.33 -25.45 0.93
C ALA A 99 -51.70 -24.35 0.05
N ASP A 100 -52.49 -23.72 -0.82
CA ASP A 100 -52.07 -22.55 -1.63
C ASP A 100 -51.65 -21.37 -0.73
N LEU A 101 -52.31 -21.19 0.42
CA LEU A 101 -51.91 -20.18 1.39
C LEU A 101 -50.50 -20.43 1.95
N LEU A 102 -50.18 -21.66 2.34
CA LEU A 102 -48.84 -22.00 2.86
C LEU A 102 -47.76 -21.87 1.81
N ASP A 103 -48.06 -22.30 0.58
CA ASP A 103 -47.12 -22.14 -0.55
C ASP A 103 -46.83 -20.66 -0.83
N ARG A 104 -47.85 -19.81 -0.81
CA ARG A 104 -47.73 -18.35 -1.01
C ARG A 104 -46.97 -17.67 0.12
N ILE A 105 -47.17 -18.08 1.37
CA ILE A 105 -46.37 -17.58 2.50
C ILE A 105 -44.89 -17.93 2.29
N THR A 106 -44.56 -19.14 1.86
CA THR A 106 -43.21 -19.58 1.58
C THR A 106 -42.58 -18.73 0.45
N VAL A 107 -43.32 -18.48 -0.63
CA VAL A 107 -42.84 -17.61 -1.74
C VAL A 107 -42.60 -16.19 -1.27
N VAL A 108 -43.44 -15.62 -0.45
CA VAL A 108 -43.28 -14.27 0.12
C VAL A 108 -42.04 -14.20 1.00
N ASP A 109 -41.85 -15.21 1.84
CA ASP A 109 -40.64 -15.30 2.71
C ASP A 109 -39.36 -15.36 1.89
N GLU A 110 -39.30 -16.19 0.85
CA GLU A 110 -38.16 -16.26 -0.09
C GLU A 110 -37.91 -14.93 -0.80
N ILE A 111 -38.94 -14.18 -1.17
CA ILE A 111 -38.80 -12.86 -1.79
C ILE A 111 -38.23 -11.85 -0.80
N MET A 112 -38.70 -11.84 0.44
CA MET A 112 -38.22 -10.96 1.50
C MET A 112 -36.73 -11.25 1.84
N ASP A 113 -36.39 -12.53 1.94
CA ASP A 113 -34.97 -12.95 2.16
C ASP A 113 -34.07 -12.52 1.02
N TYR A 114 -34.55 -12.63 -0.23
CA TYR A 114 -33.80 -12.17 -1.39
C TYR A 114 -33.58 -10.64 -1.38
N ASP A 115 -34.65 -9.88 -1.10
CA ASP A 115 -34.56 -8.42 -1.03
C ASP A 115 -33.62 -7.96 0.08
N GLN A 116 -33.70 -8.61 1.27
CA GLN A 116 -32.76 -8.35 2.37
C GLN A 116 -31.31 -8.64 1.96
N LYS A 117 -31.07 -9.76 1.28
CA LYS A 117 -29.73 -10.12 0.81
C LYS A 117 -29.16 -9.10 -0.20
N VAL A 118 -29.98 -8.60 -1.13
CA VAL A 118 -29.55 -7.56 -2.08
C VAL A 118 -29.11 -6.30 -1.34
N MET A 119 -29.84 -5.91 -0.30
CA MET A 119 -29.50 -4.76 0.54
C MET A 119 -28.21 -4.99 1.33
N ASP A 120 -28.07 -6.15 1.96
CA ASP A 120 -26.90 -6.50 2.75
C ASP A 120 -25.63 -6.57 1.88
N ASP A 121 -25.73 -7.15 0.68
CA ASP A 121 -24.65 -7.23 -0.29
C ASP A 121 -24.22 -5.83 -0.76
N LEU A 122 -25.17 -4.93 -0.99
CA LEU A 122 -24.87 -3.53 -1.37
C LEU A 122 -24.14 -2.79 -0.25
N VAL A 123 -24.62 -2.92 0.99
CA VAL A 123 -23.99 -2.31 2.18
C VAL A 123 -22.58 -2.86 2.39
N ALA A 124 -22.41 -4.20 2.26
CA ALA A 124 -21.11 -4.84 2.41
C ALA A 124 -20.11 -4.39 1.33
N THR A 125 -20.54 -4.29 0.06
CA THR A 125 -19.71 -3.83 -1.05
C THR A 125 -19.28 -2.37 -0.83
N ARG A 126 -20.19 -1.51 -0.38
CA ARG A 126 -19.91 -0.12 -0.07
C ARG A 126 -18.88 0.03 1.05
N LYS A 127 -19.02 -0.79 2.10
CA LYS A 127 -18.03 -0.83 3.19
C LYS A 127 -16.65 -1.28 2.69
N GLN A 128 -16.60 -2.30 1.83
CA GLN A 128 -15.36 -2.75 1.20
C GLN A 128 -14.67 -1.63 0.40
N ILE A 129 -15.44 -0.84 -0.36
CA ILE A 129 -14.90 0.30 -1.12
C ILE A 129 -14.25 1.34 -0.19
N GLU A 130 -14.89 1.66 0.93
CA GLU A 130 -14.33 2.61 1.91
C GLU A 130 -13.06 2.06 2.59
N GLU A 131 -13.04 0.77 2.93
CA GLU A 131 -11.85 0.11 3.48
C GLU A 131 -10.68 0.11 2.47
N LEU A 132 -10.96 -0.16 1.19
CA LEU A 132 -9.96 -0.09 0.12
C LEU A 132 -9.42 1.33 -0.07
N LYS A 133 -10.27 2.36 -0.02
CA LYS A 133 -9.84 3.76 -0.08
C LYS A 133 -8.91 4.12 1.08
N ALA A 134 -9.30 3.79 2.31
CA ALA A 134 -8.48 4.05 3.49
C ALA A 134 -7.12 3.31 3.41
N GLY A 135 -7.13 2.06 2.95
CA GLY A 135 -5.91 1.29 2.73
C GLY A 135 -5.01 1.89 1.64
N LEU A 136 -5.58 2.40 0.55
CA LEU A 136 -4.84 3.09 -0.50
C LEU A 136 -4.18 4.39 -0.01
N GLU A 137 -4.89 5.18 0.79
CA GLU A 137 -4.34 6.40 1.38
C GLU A 137 -3.15 6.08 2.30
N SER A 138 -3.29 5.05 3.13
CA SER A 138 -2.22 4.58 4.01
C SER A 138 -0.99 4.10 3.22
N ASP A 139 -1.17 3.23 2.22
CA ASP A 139 -0.07 2.69 1.43
C ASP A 139 0.65 3.80 0.64
N ARG A 140 -0.08 4.78 0.12
CA ARG A 140 0.51 5.94 -0.57
C ARG A 140 1.31 6.84 0.37
N ALA A 141 0.84 7.03 1.60
CA ALA A 141 1.57 7.79 2.61
C ALA A 141 2.89 7.07 3.00
N GLU A 142 2.83 5.76 3.21
CA GLU A 142 4.02 4.95 3.50
C GLU A 142 5.01 4.94 2.32
N GLN A 143 4.51 4.79 1.09
CA GLN A 143 5.34 4.86 -0.11
C GLN A 143 6.05 6.21 -0.22
N GLN A 144 5.33 7.31 0.02
CA GLN A 144 5.90 8.65 -0.04
C GLN A 144 6.98 8.85 1.02
N ALA A 145 6.74 8.39 2.26
CA ALA A 145 7.73 8.41 3.33
C ALA A 145 9.00 7.61 2.95
N LYS A 146 8.84 6.45 2.30
CA LYS A 146 9.98 5.66 1.81
C LYS A 146 10.75 6.34 0.68
N LYS A 147 10.08 7.05 -0.21
CA LYS A 147 10.74 7.86 -1.24
C LYS A 147 11.57 9.01 -0.63
N GLU A 148 11.04 9.68 0.38
CA GLU A 148 11.76 10.74 1.10
C GLU A 148 12.98 10.17 1.87
N GLU A 149 12.83 9.01 2.51
CA GLU A 149 13.92 8.30 3.14
C GLU A 149 15.01 7.91 2.13
N GLN A 150 14.61 7.43 0.94
CA GLN A 150 15.54 7.11 -0.16
C GLN A 150 16.34 8.32 -0.61
N GLU A 151 15.70 9.48 -0.80
CA GLU A 151 16.39 10.71 -1.19
C GLU A 151 17.39 11.18 -0.13
N ALA A 152 17.00 11.11 1.15
CA ALA A 152 17.91 11.43 2.25
C ALA A 152 19.12 10.48 2.30
N LYS A 153 18.92 9.18 2.06
CA LYS A 153 19.99 8.19 1.99
C LYS A 153 20.91 8.38 0.79
N LYS A 154 20.38 8.73 -0.38
CA LYS A 154 21.18 9.08 -1.56
C LYS A 154 22.08 10.30 -1.30
N ALA A 155 21.53 11.34 -0.68
CA ALA A 155 22.33 12.51 -0.29
C ALA A 155 23.44 12.15 0.72
N GLN A 156 23.15 11.23 1.64
CA GLN A 156 24.16 10.72 2.57
C GLN A 156 25.26 9.91 1.84
N GLU A 157 24.89 9.07 0.88
CA GLU A 157 25.85 8.33 0.04
C GLU A 157 26.75 9.29 -0.73
N GLU A 158 26.19 10.28 -1.41
CA GLU A 158 26.95 11.28 -2.16
C GLU A 158 27.94 12.03 -1.26
N ALA A 159 27.53 12.44 -0.07
CA ALA A 159 28.42 13.09 0.89
C ALA A 159 29.56 12.18 1.33
N LYS A 160 29.30 10.90 1.54
CA LYS A 160 30.34 9.92 1.92
C LYS A 160 31.29 9.60 0.76
N VAL A 161 30.79 9.55 -0.46
CA VAL A 161 31.63 9.40 -1.66
C VAL A 161 32.57 10.60 -1.81
N ALA A 162 32.09 11.83 -1.64
CA ALA A 162 32.90 13.04 -1.70
C ALA A 162 33.96 13.07 -0.59
N GLU A 163 33.62 12.65 0.64
CA GLU A 163 34.56 12.52 1.76
C GLU A 163 35.65 11.50 1.45
N ALA A 164 35.31 10.35 0.89
CA ALA A 164 36.24 9.31 0.50
C ALA A 164 37.20 9.79 -0.62
N GLN A 165 36.68 10.53 -1.60
CA GLN A 165 37.49 11.07 -2.68
C GLN A 165 38.49 12.12 -2.17
N ALA A 166 38.06 13.05 -1.34
CA ALA A 166 38.92 14.04 -0.71
C ALA A 166 40.07 13.41 0.08
N LEU A 167 39.77 12.31 0.79
CA LEU A 167 40.77 11.56 1.54
C LEU A 167 41.80 10.89 0.60
N LEU A 168 41.35 10.32 -0.53
CA LEU A 168 42.25 9.74 -1.54
C LEU A 168 43.18 10.78 -2.14
N ASP A 169 42.66 11.98 -2.41
CA ASP A 169 43.45 13.07 -2.94
C ASP A 169 44.55 13.52 -1.95
N GLN A 170 44.24 13.51 -0.64
CA GLN A 170 45.24 13.80 0.42
C GLN A 170 46.29 12.71 0.54
N ILE A 171 45.96 11.43 0.39
CA ILE A 171 46.90 10.31 0.47
C ILE A 171 47.87 10.33 -0.73
N ASN A 172 47.44 10.83 -1.88
CA ASN A 172 48.19 10.84 -3.12
C ASN A 172 49.05 12.12 -3.32
N ALA A 173 48.85 13.16 -2.51
CA ALA A 173 49.60 14.42 -2.55
C ALA A 173 50.87 14.37 -1.72
#